data_85b25874a4d0db6238cc4d9e2fc476ef
#
_entry.id   85b25874a4d0db6238cc4d9e2fc476ef
#
_cell.length_a   1.000
_cell.length_b   1.000
_cell.length_c   1.000
_cell.angle_alpha   90.00
_cell.angle_beta   90.00
_cell.angle_gamma   90.00
#
_symmetry.space_group_name_H-M   'P 1'
#
loop_
_entity.id
_entity.type
_entity.pdbx_description
1 polymer ?
#
loop_
_entity_poly.entity_id
_entity_poly.type
_entity_poly.pdbx_seq_one_letter_code
_entity_poly.pdbx_strand_id
1 'polypeptide(L)'
;VIYTILAFIFVFGLLVTVHEYGHMFFAKRAGIMCPEFAIGMGPKIYSYKKNETLYTIRLLPVGGYVRMAGDGLEQNPLTPGMHIAIKLNDQNEITHVIMDDQHKFQQIEHIEIKDSDFENDIFIEGITASDEERHHYKIAREAYFVQGGDLIQIAPKDRQLMSKKPYQRFLTLFAGPLFNFILAFVIFIGLAYWNGVPTNEPVFGDLEDGAPAQTAGIKKGDEILSVDGQKIQKFTDLQPIFKEKKTEPVEIKVDRDGQEKTFKVAAKKDKLEVSKGKYETRYIIGVAQPTEHTVFGPLIAGIEKTIVAGQLIFQAVLGLITSIFTGGFSFDMLNGPVGIYSNVDSIVKQGFITLMGYTALLSVNLGIMNLLPIPALDGGRLLFVIYEMIFRRPINKKAEMVMLSIGAVFLIFVMIMVTWNDIQRYFM
;
A
#
# COMPACT_ATOMS: atom_id res chain seq x y z
N VAL A 1 8.82 -23.02 2.85
CA VAL A 1 8.83 -22.04 3.97
C VAL A 1 9.77 -20.88 3.70
N ILE A 2 11.07 -21.09 3.47
CA ILE A 2 12.06 -19.98 3.28
C ILE A 2 11.68 -19.12 2.06
N TYR A 3 11.37 -19.72 0.92
CA TYR A 3 10.94 -18.97 -0.28
C TYR A 3 9.68 -18.15 -0.04
N THR A 4 8.73 -18.69 0.72
CA THR A 4 7.49 -18.00 1.08
C THR A 4 7.78 -16.78 1.97
N ILE A 5 8.65 -16.94 2.97
CA ILE A 5 9.05 -15.83 3.86
C ILE A 5 9.76 -14.73 3.05
N LEU A 6 10.71 -15.10 2.18
CA LEU A 6 11.40 -14.13 1.35
C LEU A 6 10.47 -13.41 0.39
N ALA A 7 9.52 -14.13 -0.24
CA ALA A 7 8.52 -13.54 -1.11
C ALA A 7 7.57 -12.60 -0.33
N PHE A 8 7.14 -13.00 0.86
CA PHE A 8 6.31 -12.18 1.72
C PHE A 8 7.02 -10.87 2.10
N ILE A 9 8.29 -10.97 2.54
CA ILE A 9 9.11 -9.78 2.86
C ILE A 9 9.31 -8.90 1.62
N PHE A 10 9.56 -9.51 0.46
CA PHE A 10 9.70 -8.77 -0.81
C PHE A 10 8.41 -8.03 -1.19
N VAL A 11 7.27 -8.73 -1.20
CA VAL A 11 5.97 -8.15 -1.57
C VAL A 11 5.60 -7.01 -0.64
N PHE A 12 5.58 -7.27 0.68
CA PHE A 12 5.22 -6.23 1.66
C PHE A 12 6.24 -5.10 1.73
N GLY A 13 7.52 -5.42 1.67
CA GLY A 13 8.59 -4.42 1.64
C GLY A 13 8.45 -3.50 0.43
N LEU A 14 8.15 -4.05 -0.75
CA LEU A 14 7.93 -3.27 -1.98
C LEU A 14 6.70 -2.37 -1.86
N LEU A 15 5.55 -2.94 -1.44
CA LEU A 15 4.28 -2.21 -1.31
C LEU A 15 4.40 -1.01 -0.36
N VAL A 16 4.95 -1.26 0.83
CA VAL A 16 5.10 -0.24 1.87
C VAL A 16 6.15 0.80 1.46
N THR A 17 7.30 0.36 0.93
CA THR A 17 8.36 1.28 0.52
C THR A 17 7.87 2.26 -0.55
N VAL A 18 7.12 1.78 -1.54
CA VAL A 18 6.58 2.63 -2.61
C VAL A 18 5.51 3.58 -2.07
N HIS A 19 4.67 3.11 -1.17
CA HIS A 19 3.67 3.94 -0.48
C HIS A 19 4.32 5.09 0.29
N GLU A 20 5.22 4.78 1.20
CA GLU A 20 5.92 5.78 2.02
C GLU A 20 6.80 6.71 1.18
N TYR A 21 7.40 6.17 0.11
CA TYR A 21 8.16 6.99 -0.83
C TYR A 21 7.26 8.02 -1.54
N GLY A 22 6.01 7.67 -1.84
CA GLY A 22 5.03 8.61 -2.39
C GLY A 22 4.83 9.82 -1.48
N HIS A 23 4.58 9.58 -0.20
CA HIS A 23 4.48 10.65 0.80
C HIS A 23 5.75 11.49 0.88
N MET A 24 6.91 10.85 1.01
CA MET A 24 8.20 11.54 1.09
C MET A 24 8.49 12.39 -0.15
N PHE A 25 8.19 11.88 -1.34
CA PHE A 25 8.44 12.57 -2.59
C PHE A 25 7.69 13.90 -2.66
N PHE A 26 6.38 13.90 -2.38
CA PHE A 26 5.58 15.12 -2.38
C PHE A 26 5.87 16.02 -1.19
N ALA A 27 6.15 15.45 -0.01
CA ALA A 27 6.58 16.21 1.16
C ALA A 27 7.85 17.03 0.86
N LYS A 28 8.89 16.40 0.35
CA LYS A 28 10.14 17.08 0.00
C LYS A 28 9.95 18.11 -1.12
N ARG A 29 9.09 17.82 -2.11
CA ARG A 29 8.75 18.75 -3.17
C ARG A 29 7.98 19.98 -2.66
N ALA A 30 7.21 19.82 -1.59
CA ALA A 30 6.57 20.92 -0.88
C ALA A 30 7.51 21.65 0.10
N GLY A 31 8.78 21.22 0.22
CA GLY A 31 9.75 21.76 1.16
C GLY A 31 9.49 21.36 2.62
N ILE A 32 8.78 20.26 2.85
CA ILE A 32 8.57 19.68 4.17
C ILE A 32 9.82 18.87 4.54
N MET A 33 10.29 19.04 5.76
CA MET A 33 11.40 18.25 6.28
C MET A 33 10.93 16.84 6.63
N CYS A 34 11.67 15.84 6.14
CA CYS A 34 11.43 14.43 6.43
C CYS A 34 12.62 13.87 7.21
N PRO A 35 12.61 13.91 8.55
CA PRO A 35 13.74 13.48 9.36
C PRO A 35 14.04 11.99 9.24
N GLU A 36 13.03 11.14 9.07
CA GLU A 36 13.22 9.70 8.98
C GLU A 36 12.32 9.08 7.91
N PHE A 37 12.87 8.11 7.19
CA PHE A 37 12.18 7.19 6.29
C PHE A 37 12.50 5.77 6.73
N ALA A 38 11.51 5.01 7.16
CA ALA A 38 11.69 3.69 7.74
C ALA A 38 10.95 2.61 6.95
N ILE A 39 11.67 1.52 6.63
CA ILE A 39 11.10 0.28 6.11
C ILE A 39 11.01 -0.70 7.28
N GLY A 40 9.80 -1.16 7.61
CA GLY A 40 9.56 -2.01 8.75
C GLY A 40 9.35 -1.24 10.06
N MET A 41 9.18 -1.96 11.14
CA MET A 41 8.96 -1.47 12.50
C MET A 41 9.91 -2.12 13.51
N GLY A 42 9.97 -1.59 14.73
CA GLY A 42 10.79 -2.11 15.83
C GLY A 42 12.23 -1.60 15.81
N PRO A 43 13.20 -2.34 16.38
CA PRO A 43 14.60 -1.92 16.48
C PRO A 43 15.25 -1.70 15.11
N LYS A 44 16.16 -0.72 15.03
CA LYS A 44 16.94 -0.43 13.82
C LYS A 44 17.97 -1.55 13.57
N ILE A 45 17.95 -2.15 12.36
CA ILE A 45 18.99 -3.11 11.91
C ILE A 45 20.06 -2.36 11.13
N TYR A 46 19.63 -1.46 10.25
CA TYR A 46 20.53 -0.68 9.40
C TYR A 46 20.02 0.75 9.30
N SER A 47 20.95 1.71 9.27
CA SER A 47 20.62 3.12 9.07
C SER A 47 21.68 3.80 8.20
N TYR A 48 21.19 4.70 7.33
CA TYR A 48 22.03 5.54 6.48
C TYR A 48 21.44 6.94 6.41
N LYS A 49 22.24 7.95 6.79
CA LYS A 49 21.83 9.35 6.75
C LYS A 49 22.23 9.98 5.41
N LYS A 50 21.28 10.56 4.71
CA LYS A 50 21.51 11.36 3.50
C LYS A 50 20.80 12.69 3.65
N ASN A 51 21.60 13.76 3.63
CA ASN A 51 21.12 15.11 3.94
C ASN A 51 20.43 15.13 5.32
N GLU A 52 19.19 15.63 5.37
CA GLU A 52 18.36 15.72 6.59
C GLU A 52 17.60 14.43 6.93
N THR A 53 17.61 13.42 6.04
CA THR A 53 16.78 12.22 6.20
C THR A 53 17.62 11.03 6.63
N LEU A 54 17.21 10.38 7.71
CA LEU A 54 17.73 9.09 8.16
C LEU A 54 16.91 7.97 7.51
N TYR A 55 17.52 7.20 6.63
CA TYR A 55 16.91 6.01 6.04
C TYR A 55 17.19 4.81 6.93
N THR A 56 16.16 4.09 7.36
CA THR A 56 16.30 2.97 8.30
C THR A 56 15.62 1.71 7.77
N ILE A 57 16.25 0.56 8.04
CA ILE A 57 15.62 -0.76 7.91
C ILE A 57 15.45 -1.30 9.33
N ARG A 58 14.24 -1.74 9.64
CA ARG A 58 13.86 -2.20 10.99
C ARG A 58 13.55 -3.68 11.00
N LEU A 59 13.61 -4.29 12.18
CA LEU A 59 13.58 -5.75 12.37
C LEU A 59 12.28 -6.40 11.89
N LEU A 60 11.16 -5.80 12.12
CA LEU A 60 9.86 -6.37 11.75
C LEU A 60 9.50 -5.88 10.34
N PRO A 61 9.42 -6.76 9.33
CA PRO A 61 9.12 -6.38 7.94
C PRO A 61 7.61 -6.11 7.73
N VAL A 62 6.98 -5.48 8.71
CA VAL A 62 5.56 -5.12 8.68
C VAL A 62 5.44 -3.61 8.79
N GLY A 63 4.84 -3.01 7.76
CA GLY A 63 4.67 -1.56 7.71
C GLY A 63 5.95 -0.80 7.38
N GLY A 64 5.86 0.49 7.52
CA GLY A 64 6.91 1.49 7.34
C GLY A 64 6.35 2.83 7.73
N TYR A 65 7.16 3.86 7.66
CA TYR A 65 6.68 5.23 7.83
C TYR A 65 7.67 6.24 7.27
N VAL A 66 7.14 7.36 6.86
CA VAL A 66 7.91 8.59 6.67
C VAL A 66 7.52 9.58 7.77
N ARG A 67 8.49 9.96 8.60
CA ARG A 67 8.28 11.03 9.56
C ARG A 67 8.35 12.36 8.83
N MET A 68 7.28 13.13 8.90
CA MET A 68 7.20 14.49 8.36
C MET A 68 7.15 15.46 9.54
N ALA A 69 8.04 16.45 9.54
CA ALA A 69 8.06 17.42 10.63
C ALA A 69 6.75 18.21 10.71
N GLY A 70 6.28 18.42 11.93
CA GLY A 70 5.06 19.19 12.21
C GLY A 70 3.80 18.55 11.62
N ASP A 71 3.70 17.22 11.66
CA ASP A 71 2.49 16.49 11.22
C ASP A 71 1.36 16.50 12.27
N GLY A 72 1.59 17.18 13.40
CA GLY A 72 0.65 17.32 14.51
C GLY A 72 0.59 16.13 15.47
N LEU A 73 1.34 15.06 15.19
CA LEU A 73 1.43 13.86 16.03
C LEU A 73 2.65 13.90 16.97
N GLU A 74 3.62 14.76 16.68
CA GLU A 74 4.81 14.90 17.51
C GLU A 74 4.46 15.63 18.81
N GLN A 75 4.66 14.95 19.92
CA GLN A 75 4.59 15.61 21.22
C GLN A 75 5.87 16.41 21.44
N ASN A 76 5.73 17.58 22.05
CA ASN A 76 6.88 18.33 22.52
C ASN A 76 7.68 17.44 23.49
N PRO A 77 8.93 17.08 23.21
CA PRO A 77 9.70 16.21 24.08
C PRO A 77 10.10 16.88 25.39
N LEU A 78 10.00 18.23 25.45
CA LEU A 78 10.33 18.99 26.65
C LEU A 78 9.09 19.28 27.45
N THR A 79 9.14 18.94 28.74
CA THR A 79 8.10 19.27 29.71
C THR A 79 8.62 20.27 30.73
N PRO A 80 7.78 21.19 31.23
CA PRO A 80 8.17 22.10 32.29
C PRO A 80 8.76 21.35 33.49
N GLY A 81 9.88 21.86 34.03
CA GLY A 81 10.63 21.23 35.12
C GLY A 81 11.73 20.25 34.66
N MET A 82 11.85 19.94 33.37
CA MET A 82 12.99 19.16 32.88
C MET A 82 14.29 19.95 32.94
N HIS A 83 15.37 19.26 33.34
CA HIS A 83 16.73 19.78 33.29
C HIS A 83 17.42 19.23 32.04
N ILE A 84 17.84 20.11 31.16
CA ILE A 84 18.54 19.78 29.92
C ILE A 84 19.79 20.65 29.77
N ALA A 85 20.65 20.30 28.83
CA ALA A 85 21.73 21.19 28.40
C ALA A 85 21.39 21.77 27.00
N ILE A 86 21.79 23.03 26.79
CA ILE A 86 21.67 23.67 25.50
C ILE A 86 23.07 24.14 25.05
N LYS A 87 23.26 24.20 23.73
CA LYS A 87 24.42 24.86 23.15
C LYS A 87 23.95 26.03 22.31
N LEU A 88 24.55 27.18 22.56
CA LEU A 88 24.23 28.43 21.88
C LEU A 88 25.26 28.76 20.75
N ASN A 89 24.84 29.52 19.79
CA ASN A 89 25.71 30.18 18.80
C ASN A 89 26.10 31.59 19.24
N ASP A 90 26.91 32.28 18.44
CA ASP A 90 27.34 33.66 18.71
C ASP A 90 26.19 34.68 18.71
N GLN A 91 25.00 34.31 18.21
CA GLN A 91 23.78 35.11 18.16
C GLN A 91 22.84 34.81 19.35
N ASN A 92 23.30 34.01 20.32
CA ASN A 92 22.52 33.55 21.47
C ASN A 92 21.27 32.70 21.07
N GLU A 93 21.35 31.97 19.95
CA GLU A 93 20.32 31.04 19.53
C GLU A 93 20.74 29.60 19.83
N ILE A 94 19.78 28.75 20.20
CA ILE A 94 20.03 27.33 20.50
C ILE A 94 20.36 26.59 19.21
N THR A 95 21.53 25.96 19.18
CA THR A 95 21.96 25.04 18.10
C THR A 95 21.76 23.56 18.45
N HIS A 96 21.86 23.22 19.74
CA HIS A 96 21.62 21.87 20.20
C HIS A 96 20.81 21.88 21.49
N VAL A 97 19.80 21.03 21.53
CA VAL A 97 19.02 20.69 22.73
C VAL A 97 19.46 19.32 23.17
N ILE A 98 20.20 19.22 24.26
CA ILE A 98 20.92 18.01 24.67
C ILE A 98 20.19 17.39 25.87
N MET A 99 19.48 16.29 25.61
CA MET A 99 18.71 15.57 26.62
C MET A 99 19.56 14.50 27.32
N ASP A 100 20.55 13.94 26.62
CA ASP A 100 21.47 12.92 27.13
C ASP A 100 22.89 13.13 26.55
N ASP A 101 23.86 12.31 26.97
CA ASP A 101 25.23 12.36 26.44
C ASP A 101 25.91 13.75 26.53
N GLN A 102 25.55 14.56 27.54
CA GLN A 102 26.01 15.95 27.70
C GLN A 102 27.54 16.07 27.72
N HIS A 103 28.25 15.05 28.21
CA HIS A 103 29.73 15.00 28.30
C HIS A 103 30.43 15.05 26.93
N LYS A 104 29.72 14.80 25.85
CA LYS A 104 30.28 14.85 24.49
C LYS A 104 30.32 16.28 23.90
N PHE A 105 29.72 17.23 24.56
CA PHE A 105 29.61 18.58 24.08
C PHE A 105 30.40 19.55 24.95
N GLN A 106 31.01 20.55 24.31
CA GLN A 106 31.70 21.63 24.98
C GLN A 106 30.86 22.92 24.90
N GLN A 107 31.03 23.82 25.85
CA GLN A 107 30.32 25.09 25.93
C GLN A 107 28.78 24.88 25.94
N ILE A 108 28.33 24.15 26.92
CA ILE A 108 26.90 23.90 27.15
C ILE A 108 26.44 24.72 28.37
N GLU A 109 25.18 25.15 28.33
CA GLU A 109 24.47 25.72 29.45
C GLU A 109 23.41 24.77 29.95
N HIS A 110 23.27 24.63 31.26
CA HIS A 110 22.23 23.84 31.88
C HIS A 110 21.03 24.72 32.19
N ILE A 111 19.85 24.31 31.74
CA ILE A 111 18.62 25.06 31.93
C ILE A 111 17.54 24.15 32.49
N GLU A 112 16.71 24.68 33.37
CA GLU A 112 15.41 24.08 33.74
C GLU A 112 14.33 24.65 32.84
N ILE A 113 13.64 23.79 32.08
CA ILE A 113 12.58 24.19 31.16
C ILE A 113 11.39 24.76 31.90
N LYS A 114 10.92 25.92 31.49
CA LYS A 114 9.68 26.53 31.96
C LYS A 114 8.60 26.51 30.89
N ASP A 115 8.96 26.72 29.62
CA ASP A 115 8.08 26.63 28.47
C ASP A 115 8.87 26.32 27.20
N SER A 116 8.20 25.76 26.18
CA SER A 116 8.84 25.54 24.87
C SER A 116 7.80 25.34 23.78
N ASP A 117 8.06 25.90 22.60
CA ASP A 117 7.23 25.74 21.40
C ASP A 117 8.11 25.34 20.22
N PHE A 118 7.79 24.19 19.60
CA PHE A 118 8.45 23.68 18.40
C PHE A 118 7.55 23.72 17.16
N GLU A 119 6.34 24.29 17.30
CA GLU A 119 5.38 24.34 16.20
C GLU A 119 5.20 25.75 15.61
N ASN A 120 5.10 26.77 16.46
CA ASN A 120 4.75 28.12 16.02
C ASN A 120 5.91 29.09 16.12
N ASP A 121 6.36 29.40 17.31
CA ASP A 121 7.37 30.46 17.53
C ASP A 121 8.78 29.91 17.63
N ILE A 122 8.93 28.60 17.81
CA ILE A 122 10.18 27.84 17.83
C ILE A 122 11.16 28.42 18.86
N PHE A 123 10.84 28.25 20.14
CA PHE A 123 11.62 28.78 21.27
C PHE A 123 11.69 27.81 22.44
N ILE A 124 12.61 28.08 23.34
CA ILE A 124 12.70 27.48 24.68
C ILE A 124 12.82 28.58 25.70
N GLU A 125 11.99 28.54 26.75
CA GLU A 125 12.15 29.35 27.95
C GLU A 125 12.64 28.48 29.10
N GLY A 126 13.63 28.97 29.80
CA GLY A 126 14.17 28.26 30.94
C GLY A 126 14.92 29.17 31.92
N ILE A 127 15.25 28.61 33.06
CA ILE A 127 16.09 29.25 34.09
C ILE A 127 17.44 28.56 34.04
N THR A 128 18.52 29.35 33.91
CA THR A 128 19.88 28.82 33.91
C THR A 128 20.35 28.51 35.33
N ALA A 129 21.33 27.60 35.46
CA ALA A 129 21.93 27.31 36.74
C ALA A 129 22.72 28.49 37.36
N SER A 130 23.03 29.52 36.56
CA SER A 130 23.82 30.65 36.95
C SER A 130 23.03 31.84 37.50
N ASP A 131 21.76 31.92 37.15
CA ASP A 131 20.85 32.97 37.64
C ASP A 131 19.41 32.45 37.75
N GLU A 132 18.55 33.11 38.51
CA GLU A 132 17.15 32.73 38.72
C GLU A 132 16.22 33.45 37.74
N GLU A 133 16.76 34.14 36.71
CA GLU A 133 15.95 34.85 35.73
C GLU A 133 15.47 33.91 34.61
N ARG A 134 14.29 34.19 34.08
CA ARG A 134 13.78 33.53 32.89
C ARG A 134 14.42 34.04 31.63
N HIS A 135 15.05 33.15 30.89
CA HIS A 135 15.64 33.45 29.60
C HIS A 135 14.78 32.87 28.48
N HIS A 136 14.57 33.65 27.43
CA HIS A 136 13.87 33.23 26.22
C HIS A 136 14.87 33.04 25.08
N TYR A 137 15.08 31.80 24.68
CA TYR A 137 16.03 31.45 23.63
C TYR A 137 15.29 31.11 22.34
N LYS A 138 15.65 31.75 21.24
CA LYS A 138 15.27 31.34 19.91
C LYS A 138 16.06 30.10 19.51
N ILE A 139 15.44 29.24 18.72
CA ILE A 139 16.09 28.05 18.18
C ILE A 139 16.62 28.36 16.79
N ALA A 140 17.92 28.12 16.57
CA ALA A 140 18.58 28.35 15.28
C ALA A 140 17.93 27.46 14.18
N ARG A 141 17.96 27.92 12.94
CA ARG A 141 17.36 27.23 11.80
C ARG A 141 17.91 25.82 11.58
N GLU A 142 19.16 25.60 11.95
CA GLU A 142 19.84 24.28 11.83
C GLU A 142 20.13 23.69 13.23
N ALA A 143 19.16 23.77 14.13
CA ALA A 143 19.28 23.20 15.46
C ALA A 143 18.95 21.71 15.50
N TYR A 144 19.48 21.01 16.51
CA TYR A 144 19.32 19.57 16.67
C TYR A 144 18.89 19.21 18.10
N PHE A 145 18.01 18.21 18.20
CA PHE A 145 17.87 17.43 19.42
C PHE A 145 18.96 16.37 19.47
N VAL A 146 19.56 16.20 20.65
CA VAL A 146 20.48 15.10 20.96
C VAL A 146 19.79 14.15 21.92
N GLN A 147 19.42 12.98 21.42
CA GLN A 147 18.70 11.97 22.21
C GLN A 147 19.13 10.56 21.77
N GLY A 148 19.52 9.70 22.72
CA GLY A 148 19.90 8.31 22.42
C GLY A 148 21.13 8.20 21.51
N GLY A 149 22.00 9.22 21.47
CA GLY A 149 23.15 9.28 20.57
C GLY A 149 22.82 9.73 19.14
N ASP A 150 21.55 9.95 18.83
CA ASP A 150 21.09 10.47 17.52
C ASP A 150 21.01 12.01 17.52
N LEU A 151 21.36 12.62 16.38
CA LEU A 151 21.15 14.04 16.10
C LEU A 151 19.91 14.18 15.21
N ILE A 152 18.80 14.65 15.80
CA ILE A 152 17.54 14.87 15.10
C ILE A 152 17.37 16.36 14.85
N GLN A 153 17.32 16.79 13.59
CA GLN A 153 17.17 18.19 13.25
C GLN A 153 15.79 18.72 13.64
N ILE A 154 15.76 19.86 14.33
CA ILE A 154 14.53 20.60 14.66
C ILE A 154 14.06 21.31 13.39
N ALA A 155 12.80 21.08 13.00
CA ALA A 155 12.27 21.65 11.78
C ALA A 155 11.86 23.11 11.97
N PRO A 156 12.39 24.05 11.17
CA PRO A 156 11.85 25.40 11.13
C PRO A 156 10.37 25.40 10.73
N LYS A 157 9.61 26.41 11.20
CA LYS A 157 8.17 26.52 10.94
C LYS A 157 7.80 26.39 9.46
N ASP A 158 8.56 27.05 8.58
CA ASP A 158 8.34 27.02 7.14
C ASP A 158 8.60 25.65 6.50
N ARG A 159 9.19 24.70 7.23
CA ARG A 159 9.48 23.33 6.79
C ARG A 159 8.61 22.26 7.44
N GLN A 160 7.59 22.67 8.16
CA GLN A 160 6.63 21.77 8.81
C GLN A 160 5.41 21.52 7.93
N LEU A 161 4.81 20.34 8.02
CA LEU A 161 3.62 19.94 7.25
C LEU A 161 2.45 20.89 7.48
N MET A 162 2.15 21.21 8.74
CA MET A 162 1.01 22.07 9.09
C MET A 162 1.14 23.53 8.66
N SER A 163 2.37 23.99 8.37
CA SER A 163 2.62 25.33 7.83
C SER A 163 2.37 25.42 6.32
N LYS A 164 2.19 24.30 5.64
CA LYS A 164 2.02 24.27 4.20
C LYS A 164 0.58 24.58 3.80
N LYS A 165 0.42 25.05 2.55
CA LYS A 165 -0.90 25.30 1.98
C LYS A 165 -1.72 24.00 1.94
N PRO A 166 -3.05 24.05 2.15
CA PRO A 166 -3.86 22.84 2.20
C PRO A 166 -3.71 21.91 0.99
N TYR A 167 -3.56 22.47 -0.23
CA TYR A 167 -3.36 21.63 -1.43
C TYR A 167 -2.02 20.86 -1.42
N GLN A 168 -0.95 21.43 -0.82
CA GLN A 168 0.34 20.73 -0.68
C GLN A 168 0.24 19.60 0.33
N ARG A 169 -0.47 19.82 1.44
CA ARG A 169 -0.78 18.78 2.43
C ARG A 169 -1.65 17.69 1.83
N PHE A 170 -2.67 18.06 1.05
CA PHE A 170 -3.51 17.11 0.31
C PHE A 170 -2.67 16.23 -0.61
N LEU A 171 -1.84 16.83 -1.47
CA LEU A 171 -0.97 16.05 -2.38
C LEU A 171 0.00 15.16 -1.63
N THR A 172 0.55 15.61 -0.51
CA THR A 172 1.46 14.81 0.31
C THR A 172 0.77 13.59 0.89
N LEU A 173 -0.44 13.73 1.44
CA LEU A 173 -1.20 12.62 2.01
C LEU A 173 -1.78 11.69 0.93
N PHE A 174 -2.22 12.23 -0.20
CA PHE A 174 -2.75 11.44 -1.31
C PHE A 174 -1.67 10.65 -2.04
N ALA A 175 -0.42 11.07 -1.95
CA ALA A 175 0.68 10.50 -2.72
C ALA A 175 1.01 9.05 -2.36
N GLY A 176 0.86 8.62 -1.10
CA GLY A 176 1.04 7.22 -0.72
C GLY A 176 0.11 6.29 -1.50
N PRO A 177 -1.21 6.43 -1.37
CA PRO A 177 -2.17 5.69 -2.18
C PRO A 177 -1.93 5.80 -3.69
N LEU A 178 -1.65 7.00 -4.19
CA LEU A 178 -1.37 7.23 -5.62
C LEU A 178 -0.18 6.39 -6.11
N PHE A 179 0.90 6.32 -5.35
CA PHE A 179 2.08 5.54 -5.73
C PHE A 179 1.81 4.04 -5.72
N ASN A 180 0.88 3.55 -4.90
CA ASN A 180 0.44 2.17 -4.98
C ASN A 180 -0.33 1.88 -6.28
N PHE A 181 -1.19 2.79 -6.75
CA PHE A 181 -1.82 2.65 -8.07
C PHE A 181 -0.78 2.69 -9.19
N ILE A 182 0.21 3.58 -9.11
CA ILE A 182 1.31 3.65 -10.08
C ILE A 182 2.12 2.35 -10.06
N LEU A 183 2.44 1.79 -8.90
CA LEU A 183 3.15 0.51 -8.80
C LEU A 183 2.37 -0.62 -9.47
N ALA A 184 1.08 -0.73 -9.17
CA ALA A 184 0.23 -1.74 -9.79
C ALA A 184 0.19 -1.59 -11.33
N PHE A 185 0.03 -0.37 -11.81
CA PHE A 185 0.05 -0.04 -13.23
C PHE A 185 1.37 -0.47 -13.90
N VAL A 186 2.52 -0.14 -13.30
CA VAL A 186 3.83 -0.52 -13.83
C VAL A 186 4.00 -2.04 -13.86
N ILE A 187 3.55 -2.73 -12.81
CA ILE A 187 3.60 -4.21 -12.77
C ILE A 187 2.70 -4.80 -13.85
N PHE A 188 1.46 -4.32 -14.02
CA PHE A 188 0.54 -4.83 -15.05
C PHE A 188 1.06 -4.59 -16.46
N ILE A 189 1.72 -3.46 -16.72
CA ILE A 189 2.43 -3.22 -18.00
C ILE A 189 3.52 -4.28 -18.19
N GLY A 190 4.38 -4.48 -17.20
CA GLY A 190 5.46 -5.48 -17.29
C GLY A 190 4.93 -6.88 -17.57
N LEU A 191 3.85 -7.27 -16.89
CA LEU A 191 3.18 -8.56 -17.10
C LEU A 191 2.56 -8.66 -18.51
N ALA A 192 2.00 -7.57 -19.05
CA ALA A 192 1.43 -7.55 -20.37
C ALA A 192 2.52 -7.60 -21.47
N TYR A 193 3.69 -7.02 -21.23
CA TYR A 193 4.85 -7.19 -22.12
C TYR A 193 5.37 -8.63 -22.10
N TRP A 194 5.35 -9.27 -20.92
CA TRP A 194 5.85 -10.64 -20.79
C TRP A 194 4.89 -11.68 -21.37
N ASN A 195 3.61 -11.60 -21.04
CA ASN A 195 2.59 -12.60 -21.39
C ASN A 195 1.89 -12.31 -22.72
N GLY A 196 2.09 -11.13 -23.32
CA GLY A 196 1.24 -10.59 -24.37
C GLY A 196 -0.06 -9.99 -23.83
N VAL A 197 -0.76 -9.29 -24.68
CA VAL A 197 -2.06 -8.69 -24.43
C VAL A 197 -3.15 -9.63 -24.94
N PRO A 198 -4.11 -10.08 -24.12
CA PRO A 198 -5.20 -10.91 -24.58
C PRO A 198 -6.00 -10.20 -25.68
N THR A 199 -6.23 -10.90 -26.80
CA THR A 199 -7.13 -10.45 -27.86
C THR A 199 -8.44 -11.19 -27.79
N ASN A 200 -9.50 -10.63 -28.35
CA ASN A 200 -10.79 -11.28 -28.39
C ASN A 200 -11.09 -11.90 -29.77
N GLU A 201 -10.05 -12.16 -30.54
CA GLU A 201 -10.17 -12.87 -31.82
C GLU A 201 -10.68 -14.30 -31.58
N PRO A 202 -11.50 -14.84 -32.48
CA PRO A 202 -12.05 -16.18 -32.36
C PRO A 202 -11.00 -17.25 -32.71
N VAL A 203 -9.86 -17.23 -32.01
CA VAL A 203 -8.71 -18.11 -32.21
C VAL A 203 -8.35 -18.79 -30.89
N PHE A 204 -7.97 -20.06 -30.93
CA PHE A 204 -7.48 -20.74 -29.74
C PHE A 204 -6.04 -20.33 -29.42
N GLY A 205 -5.81 -19.83 -28.20
CA GLY A 205 -4.49 -19.56 -27.63
C GLY A 205 -3.78 -20.84 -27.16
N ASP A 206 -2.98 -20.71 -26.09
CA ASP A 206 -2.27 -21.85 -25.53
C ASP A 206 -3.25 -22.88 -24.90
N LEU A 207 -2.91 -24.15 -25.04
CA LEU A 207 -3.71 -25.25 -24.51
C LEU A 207 -3.02 -25.82 -23.26
N GLU A 208 -3.82 -26.17 -22.27
CA GLU A 208 -3.37 -26.89 -21.07
C GLU A 208 -3.09 -28.36 -21.42
N ASP A 209 -1.97 -28.89 -20.97
CA ASP A 209 -1.58 -30.28 -21.23
C ASP A 209 -2.58 -31.28 -20.65
N GLY A 210 -3.04 -32.19 -21.50
CA GLY A 210 -4.05 -33.20 -21.15
C GLY A 210 -5.46 -32.66 -20.99
N ALA A 211 -5.70 -31.39 -21.29
CA ALA A 211 -7.05 -30.81 -21.25
C ALA A 211 -7.95 -31.30 -22.39
N PRO A 212 -9.30 -31.23 -22.24
CA PRO A 212 -10.24 -31.71 -23.22
C PRO A 212 -10.04 -31.23 -24.66
N ALA A 213 -9.72 -29.95 -24.86
CA ALA A 213 -9.48 -29.38 -26.17
C ALA A 213 -8.23 -29.98 -26.83
N GLN A 214 -7.12 -30.10 -26.07
CA GLN A 214 -5.89 -30.70 -26.59
C GLN A 214 -6.08 -32.16 -26.92
N THR A 215 -6.76 -32.90 -26.03
CA THR A 215 -7.05 -34.33 -26.22
C THR A 215 -7.93 -34.56 -27.46
N ALA A 216 -8.85 -33.64 -27.76
CA ALA A 216 -9.70 -33.72 -28.95
C ALA A 216 -8.93 -33.37 -30.25
N GLY A 217 -7.69 -32.84 -30.16
CA GLY A 217 -6.86 -32.55 -31.31
C GLY A 217 -6.90 -31.08 -31.77
N ILE A 218 -7.50 -30.17 -30.97
CA ILE A 218 -7.43 -28.72 -31.18
C ILE A 218 -5.98 -28.29 -30.97
N LYS A 219 -5.55 -27.27 -31.72
CA LYS A 219 -4.20 -26.70 -31.64
C LYS A 219 -4.26 -25.18 -31.43
N LYS A 220 -3.19 -24.65 -30.87
CA LYS A 220 -2.98 -23.18 -30.84
C LYS A 220 -2.98 -22.63 -32.26
N GLY A 221 -3.72 -21.54 -32.45
CA GLY A 221 -3.85 -20.89 -33.76
C GLY A 221 -5.05 -21.35 -34.60
N ASP A 222 -5.80 -22.37 -34.15
CA ASP A 222 -7.04 -22.76 -34.86
C ASP A 222 -8.06 -21.62 -34.75
N GLU A 223 -8.58 -21.14 -35.89
CA GLU A 223 -9.64 -20.14 -35.95
C GLU A 223 -11.00 -20.80 -35.74
N ILE A 224 -11.77 -20.27 -34.80
CA ILE A 224 -13.06 -20.87 -34.37
C ILE A 224 -14.16 -20.35 -35.31
N LEU A 225 -14.72 -21.21 -36.11
CA LEU A 225 -15.80 -20.87 -37.03
C LEU A 225 -17.18 -20.96 -36.35
N SER A 226 -17.44 -22.07 -35.70
CA SER A 226 -18.72 -22.30 -35.00
C SER A 226 -18.61 -23.35 -33.87
N VAL A 227 -19.53 -23.25 -32.91
CA VAL A 227 -19.74 -24.27 -31.86
C VAL A 227 -21.21 -24.68 -31.87
N ASP A 228 -21.50 -25.97 -32.05
CA ASP A 228 -22.85 -26.54 -32.25
C ASP A 228 -23.67 -25.79 -33.33
N GLY A 229 -23.01 -25.34 -34.41
CA GLY A 229 -23.62 -24.55 -35.48
C GLY A 229 -23.79 -23.08 -35.20
N GLN A 230 -23.54 -22.60 -33.99
CA GLN A 230 -23.56 -21.20 -33.66
C GLN A 230 -22.23 -20.54 -34.09
N LYS A 231 -22.29 -19.54 -34.94
CA LYS A 231 -21.10 -18.80 -35.42
C LYS A 231 -20.44 -18.05 -34.27
N ILE A 232 -19.13 -18.20 -34.13
CA ILE A 232 -18.31 -17.51 -33.10
C ILE A 232 -17.66 -16.29 -33.75
N GLN A 233 -17.82 -15.13 -33.14
CA GLN A 233 -17.20 -13.88 -33.58
C GLN A 233 -16.09 -13.42 -32.65
N LYS A 234 -16.17 -13.82 -31.39
CA LYS A 234 -15.24 -13.45 -30.34
C LYS A 234 -14.91 -14.66 -29.48
N PHE A 235 -13.69 -14.72 -28.97
CA PHE A 235 -13.28 -15.78 -28.05
C PHE A 235 -14.21 -15.89 -26.81
N THR A 236 -14.67 -14.73 -26.33
CA THR A 236 -15.58 -14.66 -25.17
C THR A 236 -16.95 -15.31 -25.41
N ASP A 237 -17.36 -15.52 -26.67
CA ASP A 237 -18.63 -16.18 -27.01
C ASP A 237 -18.64 -17.68 -26.61
N LEU A 238 -17.48 -18.27 -26.38
CA LEU A 238 -17.35 -19.65 -25.95
C LEU A 238 -17.87 -19.87 -24.53
N GLN A 239 -17.63 -18.93 -23.61
CA GLN A 239 -17.92 -19.10 -22.20
C GLN A 239 -19.40 -19.38 -21.89
N PRO A 240 -20.38 -18.62 -22.44
CA PRO A 240 -21.80 -18.90 -22.22
C PRO A 240 -22.21 -20.27 -22.75
N ILE A 241 -21.67 -20.69 -23.92
CA ILE A 241 -21.98 -21.99 -24.53
C ILE A 241 -21.57 -23.14 -23.60
N PHE A 242 -20.33 -23.12 -23.10
CA PHE A 242 -19.86 -24.16 -22.19
C PHE A 242 -20.53 -24.11 -20.81
N LYS A 243 -20.99 -22.95 -20.37
CA LYS A 243 -21.78 -22.81 -19.14
C LYS A 243 -23.15 -23.44 -19.27
N GLU A 244 -23.78 -23.35 -20.46
CA GLU A 244 -25.07 -23.94 -20.76
C GLU A 244 -24.94 -25.45 -20.98
N LYS A 245 -24.04 -25.87 -21.83
CA LYS A 245 -23.82 -27.31 -22.21
C LYS A 245 -23.17 -28.14 -21.12
N LYS A 246 -22.46 -27.49 -20.20
CA LYS A 246 -21.76 -28.15 -19.08
C LYS A 246 -20.76 -29.21 -19.57
N THR A 247 -21.01 -30.50 -19.28
CA THR A 247 -20.13 -31.61 -19.67
C THR A 247 -20.61 -32.34 -20.95
N GLU A 248 -21.66 -31.83 -21.59
CA GLU A 248 -22.12 -32.40 -22.86
C GLU A 248 -21.10 -32.10 -23.97
N PRO A 249 -20.80 -33.10 -24.84
CA PRO A 249 -19.91 -32.87 -25.97
C PRO A 249 -20.51 -31.86 -26.93
N VAL A 250 -19.74 -30.85 -27.30
CA VAL A 250 -20.09 -29.85 -28.31
C VAL A 250 -19.25 -30.08 -29.56
N GLU A 251 -19.83 -29.78 -30.72
CA GLU A 251 -19.13 -29.83 -32.01
C GLU A 251 -18.49 -28.46 -32.30
N ILE A 252 -17.17 -28.45 -32.36
CA ILE A 252 -16.38 -27.23 -32.66
C ILE A 252 -15.84 -27.36 -34.10
N LYS A 253 -16.20 -26.42 -34.96
CA LYS A 253 -15.62 -26.26 -36.30
C LYS A 253 -14.56 -25.19 -36.26
N VAL A 254 -13.39 -25.51 -36.78
CA VAL A 254 -12.26 -24.59 -36.86
C VAL A 254 -11.71 -24.56 -38.31
N ASP A 255 -11.12 -23.44 -38.65
CA ASP A 255 -10.21 -23.35 -39.80
C ASP A 255 -8.78 -23.56 -39.29
N ARG A 256 -8.07 -24.50 -39.88
CA ARG A 256 -6.65 -24.74 -39.66
C ARG A 256 -5.92 -24.73 -41.01
N ASP A 257 -5.18 -23.67 -41.27
CA ASP A 257 -4.40 -23.51 -42.51
C ASP A 257 -5.29 -23.58 -43.77
N GLY A 258 -6.50 -22.98 -43.76
CA GLY A 258 -7.46 -22.99 -44.86
C GLY A 258 -8.25 -24.30 -44.98
N GLN A 259 -8.19 -25.21 -43.99
CA GLN A 259 -8.93 -26.46 -43.98
C GLN A 259 -9.90 -26.46 -42.82
N GLU A 260 -11.18 -26.63 -43.09
CA GLU A 260 -12.18 -26.83 -42.07
C GLU A 260 -11.98 -28.20 -41.38
N LYS A 261 -11.92 -28.20 -40.06
CA LYS A 261 -11.85 -29.42 -39.20
C LYS A 261 -12.90 -29.33 -38.15
N THR A 262 -13.46 -30.49 -37.81
CA THR A 262 -14.50 -30.62 -36.79
C THR A 262 -14.01 -31.49 -35.67
N PHE A 263 -14.15 -30.99 -34.44
CA PHE A 263 -13.78 -31.69 -33.22
C PHE A 263 -14.96 -31.80 -32.29
N LYS A 264 -15.07 -32.90 -31.57
CA LYS A 264 -16.02 -33.05 -30.47
C LYS A 264 -15.31 -32.87 -29.14
N VAL A 265 -15.72 -31.89 -28.36
CA VAL A 265 -15.08 -31.53 -27.09
C VAL A 265 -16.12 -31.49 -25.98
N ALA A 266 -15.89 -32.24 -24.90
CA ALA A 266 -16.69 -32.16 -23.68
C ALA A 266 -15.91 -31.38 -22.64
N ALA A 267 -16.51 -30.35 -22.07
CA ALA A 267 -15.83 -29.58 -21.02
C ALA A 267 -15.69 -30.43 -19.73
N LYS A 268 -14.57 -30.21 -19.04
CA LYS A 268 -14.34 -30.83 -17.73
C LYS A 268 -14.97 -29.93 -16.66
N LYS A 269 -15.65 -30.56 -15.71
CA LYS A 269 -16.14 -29.87 -14.52
C LYS A 269 -14.95 -29.54 -13.63
N ASP A 270 -14.74 -28.26 -13.39
CA ASP A 270 -13.74 -27.72 -12.47
C ASP A 270 -14.43 -27.01 -11.31
N LYS A 271 -13.84 -27.08 -10.14
CA LYS A 271 -14.34 -26.41 -8.94
C LYS A 271 -13.33 -25.35 -8.52
N LEU A 272 -13.69 -24.09 -8.71
CA LEU A 272 -12.94 -23.00 -8.15
C LEU A 272 -13.42 -22.70 -6.73
N GLU A 273 -12.55 -22.80 -5.76
CA GLU A 273 -12.86 -22.38 -4.41
C GLU A 273 -12.86 -20.83 -4.36
N VAL A 274 -14.05 -20.24 -4.25
CA VAL A 274 -14.23 -18.78 -4.16
C VAL A 274 -14.20 -18.28 -2.71
N SER A 275 -14.42 -19.18 -1.75
CA SER A 275 -14.29 -18.95 -0.33
C SER A 275 -14.22 -20.31 0.38
N LYS A 276 -13.64 -20.38 1.58
CA LYS A 276 -13.49 -21.63 2.32
C LYS A 276 -14.80 -22.42 2.34
N GLY A 277 -14.79 -23.61 1.73
CA GLY A 277 -15.95 -24.48 1.60
C GLY A 277 -17.03 -24.05 0.60
N LYS A 278 -16.86 -22.90 -0.08
CA LYS A 278 -17.74 -22.46 -1.16
C LYS A 278 -17.03 -22.60 -2.49
N TYR A 279 -17.56 -23.46 -3.34
CA TYR A 279 -17.01 -23.76 -4.65
C TYR A 279 -17.94 -23.25 -5.74
N GLU A 280 -17.39 -22.52 -6.69
CA GLU A 280 -18.07 -22.22 -7.95
C GLU A 280 -17.71 -23.29 -8.97
N THR A 281 -18.73 -23.87 -9.59
CA THR A 281 -18.52 -24.86 -10.64
C THR A 281 -18.29 -24.15 -11.96
N ARG A 282 -17.16 -24.43 -12.60
CA ARG A 282 -16.83 -24.00 -13.96
C ARG A 282 -16.76 -25.19 -14.88
N TYR A 283 -17.00 -24.92 -16.15
CA TYR A 283 -16.85 -25.92 -17.22
C TYR A 283 -15.75 -25.40 -18.14
N ILE A 284 -14.63 -26.09 -18.17
CA ILE A 284 -13.42 -25.67 -18.86
C ILE A 284 -13.02 -26.71 -19.91
N ILE A 285 -12.51 -26.24 -21.03
CA ILE A 285 -11.92 -27.06 -22.08
C ILE A 285 -10.39 -26.96 -22.10
N GLY A 286 -9.79 -26.13 -21.22
CA GLY A 286 -8.35 -25.97 -21.06
C GLY A 286 -7.70 -25.22 -22.23
N VAL A 287 -8.30 -24.11 -22.65
CA VAL A 287 -7.74 -23.20 -23.66
C VAL A 287 -7.59 -21.80 -23.06
N ALA A 288 -6.49 -21.17 -23.37
CA ALA A 288 -6.27 -19.77 -23.04
C ALA A 288 -6.81 -18.87 -24.16
N GLN A 289 -7.12 -17.64 -23.79
CA GLN A 289 -7.40 -16.58 -24.75
C GLN A 289 -6.14 -16.28 -25.59
N PRO A 290 -6.27 -16.02 -26.90
CA PRO A 290 -5.10 -15.67 -27.70
C PRO A 290 -4.49 -14.36 -27.23
N THR A 291 -3.17 -14.25 -27.36
CA THR A 291 -2.44 -13.05 -26.96
C THR A 291 -1.63 -12.50 -28.14
N GLU A 292 -1.52 -11.18 -28.20
CA GLU A 292 -0.66 -10.49 -29.16
C GLU A 292 0.43 -9.68 -28.45
N HIS A 293 1.56 -9.50 -29.13
CA HIS A 293 2.65 -8.65 -28.64
C HIS A 293 2.70 -7.38 -29.50
N THR A 294 2.14 -6.30 -28.97
CA THR A 294 2.14 -4.98 -29.57
C THR A 294 2.94 -3.99 -28.73
N VAL A 295 3.44 -2.90 -29.35
CA VAL A 295 4.26 -1.91 -28.62
C VAL A 295 3.42 -1.13 -27.60
N PHE A 296 2.20 -0.74 -27.97
CA PHE A 296 1.33 0.10 -27.12
C PHE A 296 0.24 -0.68 -26.39
N GLY A 297 -0.07 -1.89 -26.81
CA GLY A 297 -1.07 -2.75 -26.17
C GLY A 297 -0.83 -2.94 -24.68
N PRO A 298 0.39 -3.25 -24.24
CA PRO A 298 0.70 -3.41 -22.82
C PRO A 298 0.41 -2.16 -21.96
N LEU A 299 0.60 -0.96 -22.51
CA LEU A 299 0.27 0.28 -21.81
C LEU A 299 -1.24 0.41 -21.58
N ILE A 300 -2.04 0.15 -22.62
CA ILE A 300 -3.52 0.16 -22.51
C ILE A 300 -3.99 -0.93 -21.55
N ALA A 301 -3.48 -2.15 -21.70
CA ALA A 301 -3.81 -3.27 -20.82
C ALA A 301 -3.44 -3.00 -19.36
N GLY A 302 -2.33 -2.31 -19.11
CA GLY A 302 -1.94 -1.89 -17.77
C GLY A 302 -2.93 -0.92 -17.13
N ILE A 303 -3.41 0.07 -17.90
CA ILE A 303 -4.46 1.00 -17.45
C ILE A 303 -5.76 0.24 -17.15
N GLU A 304 -6.23 -0.56 -18.11
CA GLU A 304 -7.47 -1.33 -17.98
C GLU A 304 -7.43 -2.27 -16.77
N LYS A 305 -6.37 -3.06 -16.62
CA LYS A 305 -6.20 -3.97 -15.49
C LYS A 305 -6.16 -3.24 -14.16
N THR A 306 -5.52 -2.08 -14.08
CA THR A 306 -5.49 -1.27 -12.86
C THR A 306 -6.88 -0.75 -12.51
N ILE A 307 -7.64 -0.26 -13.50
CA ILE A 307 -9.02 0.22 -13.30
C ILE A 307 -9.94 -0.93 -12.89
N VAL A 308 -9.89 -2.05 -13.59
CA VAL A 308 -10.71 -3.24 -13.28
C VAL A 308 -10.40 -3.76 -11.88
N ALA A 309 -9.12 -3.89 -11.52
CA ALA A 309 -8.72 -4.27 -10.18
C ALA A 309 -9.26 -3.28 -9.12
N GLY A 310 -9.16 -1.97 -9.41
CA GLY A 310 -9.72 -0.93 -8.56
C GLY A 310 -11.24 -1.06 -8.37
N GLN A 311 -11.97 -1.28 -9.44
CA GLN A 311 -13.43 -1.48 -9.40
C GLN A 311 -13.81 -2.71 -8.59
N LEU A 312 -13.14 -3.84 -8.81
CA LEU A 312 -13.41 -5.09 -8.07
C LEU A 312 -13.16 -4.93 -6.57
N ILE A 313 -12.03 -4.33 -6.20
CA ILE A 313 -11.68 -4.11 -4.79
C ILE A 313 -12.65 -3.10 -4.16
N PHE A 314 -12.99 -2.01 -4.85
CA PHE A 314 -13.96 -1.06 -4.37
C PHE A 314 -15.35 -1.66 -4.15
N GLN A 315 -15.81 -2.49 -5.08
CA GLN A 315 -17.07 -3.25 -4.93
C GLN A 315 -17.01 -4.22 -3.75
N ALA A 316 -15.88 -4.91 -3.55
CA ALA A 316 -15.70 -5.80 -2.41
C ALA A 316 -15.77 -5.01 -1.07
N VAL A 317 -15.13 -3.83 -0.99
CA VAL A 317 -15.21 -2.95 0.18
C VAL A 317 -16.64 -2.45 0.41
N LEU A 318 -17.35 -2.03 -0.63
CA LEU A 318 -18.76 -1.65 -0.51
C LEU A 318 -19.63 -2.82 -0.07
N GLY A 319 -19.40 -4.02 -0.60
CA GLY A 319 -20.06 -5.25 -0.19
C GLY A 319 -19.82 -5.56 1.29
N LEU A 320 -18.59 -5.38 1.76
CA LEU A 320 -18.24 -5.53 3.18
C LEU A 320 -18.99 -4.51 4.06
N ILE A 321 -18.99 -3.24 3.67
CA ILE A 321 -19.70 -2.19 4.41
C ILE A 321 -21.21 -2.48 4.44
N THR A 322 -21.81 -2.84 3.31
CA THR A 322 -23.25 -3.16 3.25
C THR A 322 -23.58 -4.40 4.08
N SER A 323 -22.69 -5.40 4.14
CA SER A 323 -22.90 -6.60 4.97
C SER A 323 -23.01 -6.30 6.46
N ILE A 324 -22.33 -5.25 6.95
CA ILE A 324 -22.46 -4.78 8.35
C ILE A 324 -23.89 -4.35 8.64
N PHE A 325 -24.53 -3.63 7.71
CA PHE A 325 -25.88 -3.10 7.90
C PHE A 325 -26.98 -4.13 7.61
N THR A 326 -26.68 -5.16 6.79
CA THR A 326 -27.64 -6.22 6.44
C THR A 326 -27.53 -7.45 7.33
N GLY A 327 -26.63 -7.45 8.33
CA GLY A 327 -26.42 -8.58 9.25
C GLY A 327 -25.70 -9.77 8.63
N GLY A 328 -25.12 -9.63 7.44
CA GLY A 328 -24.34 -10.67 6.76
C GLY A 328 -22.83 -10.57 6.98
N PHE A 329 -22.37 -9.68 7.86
CA PHE A 329 -20.94 -9.50 8.12
C PHE A 329 -20.34 -10.72 8.83
N SER A 330 -19.20 -11.19 8.32
CA SER A 330 -18.34 -12.17 8.98
C SER A 330 -16.89 -11.77 8.83
N PHE A 331 -16.07 -11.96 9.85
CA PHE A 331 -14.62 -11.75 9.77
C PHE A 331 -13.94 -12.66 8.73
N ASP A 332 -14.59 -13.77 8.31
CA ASP A 332 -14.11 -14.63 7.23
C ASP A 332 -14.01 -13.91 5.88
N MET A 333 -14.70 -12.78 5.71
CA MET A 333 -14.61 -11.95 4.50
C MET A 333 -13.30 -11.16 4.43
N LEU A 334 -12.57 -11.07 5.54
CA LEU A 334 -11.31 -10.35 5.65
C LEU A 334 -10.13 -11.34 5.71
N ASN A 335 -9.05 -10.96 5.06
CA ASN A 335 -7.77 -11.65 5.21
C ASN A 335 -6.81 -10.75 6.02
N GLY A 336 -6.37 -11.25 7.14
CA GLY A 336 -5.34 -10.63 7.94
C GLY A 336 -3.92 -11.04 7.49
N PRO A 337 -2.90 -10.72 8.29
CA PRO A 337 -1.51 -11.03 7.94
C PRO A 337 -1.25 -12.51 7.70
N VAL A 338 -1.91 -13.40 8.47
CA VAL A 338 -1.76 -14.86 8.35
C VAL A 338 -2.43 -15.37 7.07
N GLY A 339 -3.62 -14.85 6.74
CA GLY A 339 -4.32 -15.18 5.49
C GLY A 339 -3.53 -14.73 4.26
N ILE A 340 -2.95 -13.54 4.30
CA ILE A 340 -2.12 -13.05 3.21
C ILE A 340 -0.84 -13.89 3.07
N TYR A 341 -0.20 -14.28 4.18
CA TYR A 341 0.95 -15.19 4.15
C TYR A 341 0.60 -16.53 3.49
N SER A 342 -0.54 -17.13 3.84
CA SER A 342 -1.03 -18.38 3.23
C SER A 342 -1.29 -18.23 1.72
N ASN A 343 -1.87 -17.10 1.30
CA ASN A 343 -2.07 -16.80 -0.12
C ASN A 343 -0.72 -16.66 -0.85
N VAL A 344 0.25 -15.96 -0.26
CA VAL A 344 1.61 -15.85 -0.83
C VAL A 344 2.26 -17.21 -0.96
N ASP A 345 2.11 -18.13 0.02
CA ASP A 345 2.66 -19.49 -0.06
C ASP A 345 2.09 -20.28 -1.26
N SER A 346 0.80 -20.16 -1.49
CA SER A 346 0.13 -20.83 -2.62
C SER A 346 0.57 -20.22 -3.97
N ILE A 347 0.74 -18.92 -4.03
CA ILE A 347 1.05 -18.17 -5.25
C ILE A 347 2.52 -18.29 -5.64
N VAL A 348 3.43 -18.33 -4.68
CA VAL A 348 4.87 -18.54 -4.93
C VAL A 348 5.13 -19.86 -5.67
N LYS A 349 4.34 -20.90 -5.37
CA LYS A 349 4.42 -22.21 -6.04
C LYS A 349 4.01 -22.15 -7.52
N GLN A 350 3.25 -21.13 -7.91
CA GLN A 350 2.80 -20.91 -9.29
C GLN A 350 3.80 -20.06 -10.11
N GLY A 351 4.86 -19.57 -9.47
CA GLY A 351 5.95 -18.87 -10.11
C GLY A 351 5.94 -17.35 -9.93
N PHE A 352 7.03 -16.72 -10.35
CA PHE A 352 7.29 -15.29 -10.13
C PHE A 352 6.27 -14.37 -10.83
N ILE A 353 5.82 -14.74 -12.04
CA ILE A 353 4.86 -13.95 -12.81
C ILE A 353 3.52 -13.84 -12.06
N THR A 354 3.04 -14.97 -11.53
CA THR A 354 1.80 -15.01 -10.74
C THR A 354 1.94 -14.20 -9.44
N LEU A 355 3.11 -14.29 -8.79
CA LEU A 355 3.42 -13.50 -7.60
C LEU A 355 3.39 -11.99 -7.90
N MET A 356 3.95 -11.55 -9.03
CA MET A 356 3.90 -10.14 -9.44
C MET A 356 2.47 -9.67 -9.73
N GLY A 357 1.65 -10.50 -10.37
CA GLY A 357 0.22 -10.22 -10.58
C GLY A 357 -0.54 -10.01 -9.25
N TYR A 358 -0.28 -10.88 -8.29
CA TYR A 358 -0.85 -10.75 -6.94
C TYR A 358 -0.32 -9.51 -6.21
N THR A 359 0.96 -9.20 -6.37
CA THR A 359 1.55 -7.96 -5.81
C THR A 359 0.87 -6.71 -6.35
N ALA A 360 0.55 -6.67 -7.65
CA ALA A 360 -0.19 -5.57 -8.24
C ALA A 360 -1.60 -5.43 -7.64
N LEU A 361 -2.32 -6.55 -7.46
CA LEU A 361 -3.64 -6.54 -6.81
C LEU A 361 -3.55 -6.05 -5.36
N LEU A 362 -2.57 -6.52 -4.59
CA LEU A 362 -2.34 -6.05 -3.22
C LEU A 362 -1.99 -4.56 -3.19
N SER A 363 -1.25 -4.06 -4.20
CA SER A 363 -0.91 -2.64 -4.32
C SER A 363 -2.16 -1.78 -4.52
N VAL A 364 -3.05 -2.17 -5.43
CA VAL A 364 -4.35 -1.49 -5.61
C VAL A 364 -5.18 -1.55 -4.34
N ASN A 365 -5.23 -2.72 -3.68
CA ASN A 365 -5.96 -2.89 -2.43
C ASN A 365 -5.44 -1.94 -1.35
N LEU A 366 -4.12 -1.87 -1.15
CA LEU A 366 -3.51 -0.97 -0.18
C LEU A 366 -3.81 0.50 -0.49
N GLY A 367 -3.79 0.88 -1.79
CA GLY A 367 -4.16 2.22 -2.23
C GLY A 367 -5.62 2.57 -1.89
N ILE A 368 -6.57 1.67 -2.17
CA ILE A 368 -8.00 1.90 -1.88
C ILE A 368 -8.25 1.90 -0.37
N MET A 369 -7.69 0.93 0.37
CA MET A 369 -7.89 0.84 1.81
C MET A 369 -7.37 2.09 2.54
N ASN A 370 -6.21 2.62 2.13
CA ASN A 370 -5.68 3.85 2.70
C ASN A 370 -6.47 5.10 2.33
N LEU A 371 -7.27 5.08 1.25
CA LEU A 371 -8.17 6.18 0.89
C LEU A 371 -9.53 6.12 1.61
N LEU A 372 -9.82 5.06 2.36
CA LEU A 372 -11.06 5.00 3.13
C LEU A 372 -11.12 6.12 4.17
N PRO A 373 -12.33 6.67 4.43
CA PRO A 373 -12.52 7.77 5.38
C PRO A 373 -12.44 7.30 6.85
N ILE A 374 -11.43 6.51 7.16
CA ILE A 374 -11.18 5.98 8.50
C ILE A 374 -10.08 6.80 9.14
N PRO A 375 -10.32 7.45 10.30
CA PRO A 375 -9.25 8.10 11.04
C PRO A 375 -8.08 7.13 11.29
N ALA A 376 -6.86 7.63 11.30
CA ALA A 376 -5.58 6.92 11.32
C ALA A 376 -5.12 6.33 9.97
N LEU A 377 -5.95 6.30 8.92
CA LEU A 377 -5.54 6.10 7.53
C LEU A 377 -5.36 7.45 6.83
N ASP A 378 -4.67 7.43 5.69
CA ASP A 378 -4.46 8.66 4.87
C ASP A 378 -5.77 9.31 4.46
N GLY A 379 -6.78 8.51 4.09
CA GLY A 379 -8.11 8.98 3.71
C GLY A 379 -8.81 9.76 4.83
N GLY A 380 -8.66 9.33 6.07
CA GLY A 380 -9.18 10.08 7.22
C GLY A 380 -8.50 11.44 7.39
N ARG A 381 -7.16 11.47 7.26
CA ARG A 381 -6.39 12.73 7.30
C ARG A 381 -6.69 13.63 6.10
N LEU A 382 -6.91 13.05 4.92
CA LEU A 382 -7.34 13.78 3.72
C LEU A 382 -8.68 14.49 3.94
N LEU A 383 -9.63 13.86 4.63
CA LEU A 383 -10.92 14.51 4.96
C LEU A 383 -10.72 15.78 5.78
N PHE A 384 -9.79 15.79 6.73
CA PHE A 384 -9.50 16.99 7.51
C PHE A 384 -8.94 18.12 6.65
N VAL A 385 -8.05 17.78 5.72
CA VAL A 385 -7.49 18.77 4.78
C VAL A 385 -8.58 19.27 3.80
N ILE A 386 -9.44 18.37 3.30
CA ILE A 386 -10.57 18.75 2.43
C ILE A 386 -11.54 19.67 3.18
N TYR A 387 -11.85 19.35 4.44
CA TYR A 387 -12.67 20.22 5.28
C TYR A 387 -12.07 21.63 5.38
N GLU A 388 -10.76 21.71 5.64
CA GLU A 388 -10.06 23.01 5.71
C GLU A 388 -10.11 23.77 4.37
N MET A 389 -9.97 23.07 3.24
CA MET A 389 -10.05 23.68 1.91
C MET A 389 -11.44 24.27 1.62
N ILE A 390 -12.50 23.60 2.07
CA ILE A 390 -13.87 24.03 1.85
C ILE A 390 -14.26 25.17 2.82
N PHE A 391 -14.01 24.96 4.11
CA PHE A 391 -14.46 25.89 5.16
C PHE A 391 -13.45 26.98 5.50
N ARG A 392 -12.24 26.95 4.91
CA ARG A 392 -11.12 27.89 5.12
C ARG A 392 -10.69 28.06 6.57
N ARG A 393 -10.90 27.04 7.38
CA ARG A 393 -10.46 26.98 8.78
C ARG A 393 -10.09 25.53 9.16
N PRO A 394 -8.97 25.32 9.86
CA PRO A 394 -8.56 24.00 10.28
C PRO A 394 -9.52 23.44 11.35
N ILE A 395 -9.54 22.13 11.46
CA ILE A 395 -10.19 21.43 12.57
C ILE A 395 -9.40 21.69 13.86
N ASN A 396 -10.09 21.67 14.98
CA ASN A 396 -9.42 21.79 16.29
C ASN A 396 -8.43 20.63 16.48
N LYS A 397 -7.17 20.92 16.78
CA LYS A 397 -6.09 19.93 16.96
C LYS A 397 -6.45 18.83 17.97
N LYS A 398 -7.10 19.20 19.10
CA LYS A 398 -7.51 18.20 20.09
C LYS A 398 -8.57 17.24 19.53
N ALA A 399 -9.54 17.76 18.77
CA ALA A 399 -10.55 16.94 18.12
C ALA A 399 -9.93 16.01 17.06
N GLU A 400 -9.00 16.53 16.24
CA GLU A 400 -8.25 15.73 15.27
C GLU A 400 -7.48 14.60 15.96
N MET A 401 -6.72 14.90 17.00
CA MET A 401 -5.95 13.91 17.76
C MET A 401 -6.85 12.82 18.37
N VAL A 402 -7.99 13.20 18.96
CA VAL A 402 -8.96 12.24 19.51
C VAL A 402 -9.52 11.34 18.41
N MET A 403 -9.92 11.90 17.27
CA MET A 403 -10.44 11.11 16.15
C MET A 403 -9.38 10.13 15.61
N LEU A 404 -8.14 10.58 15.44
CA LEU A 404 -7.03 9.72 15.01
C LEU A 404 -6.77 8.60 16.01
N SER A 405 -6.81 8.90 17.32
CA SER A 405 -6.62 7.90 18.37
C SER A 405 -7.74 6.85 18.37
N ILE A 406 -8.99 7.27 18.23
CA ILE A 406 -10.15 6.35 18.13
C ILE A 406 -9.99 5.46 16.88
N GLY A 407 -9.60 6.04 15.74
CA GLY A 407 -9.36 5.29 14.52
C GLY A 407 -8.24 4.26 14.68
N ALA A 408 -7.14 4.64 15.33
CA ALA A 408 -6.02 3.73 15.59
C ALA A 408 -6.43 2.56 16.49
N VAL A 409 -7.14 2.82 17.59
CA VAL A 409 -7.66 1.76 18.48
C VAL A 409 -8.62 0.84 17.73
N PHE A 410 -9.52 1.40 16.90
CA PHE A 410 -10.43 0.62 16.06
C PHE A 410 -9.67 -0.28 15.09
N LEU A 411 -8.66 0.24 14.39
CA LEU A 411 -7.86 -0.56 13.45
C LEU A 411 -7.08 -1.67 14.16
N ILE A 412 -6.50 -1.39 15.33
CA ILE A 412 -5.82 -2.41 16.14
C ILE A 412 -6.81 -3.51 16.56
N PHE A 413 -8.01 -3.14 17.01
CA PHE A 413 -9.06 -4.10 17.36
C PHE A 413 -9.44 -4.99 16.16
N VAL A 414 -9.71 -4.39 14.99
CA VAL A 414 -10.02 -5.13 13.75
C VAL A 414 -8.86 -6.07 13.39
N MET A 415 -7.62 -5.58 13.44
CA MET A 415 -6.44 -6.39 13.12
C MET A 415 -6.32 -7.60 14.05
N ILE A 416 -6.55 -7.44 15.36
CA ILE A 416 -6.54 -8.55 16.33
C ILE A 416 -7.64 -9.57 15.99
N MET A 417 -8.87 -9.10 15.72
CA MET A 417 -10.00 -9.98 15.42
C MET A 417 -9.80 -10.75 14.12
N VAL A 418 -9.30 -10.08 13.08
CA VAL A 418 -9.02 -10.71 11.78
C VAL A 418 -7.87 -11.71 11.90
N THR A 419 -6.80 -11.35 12.63
CA THR A 419 -5.67 -12.27 12.85
C THR A 419 -6.12 -13.50 13.66
N TRP A 420 -6.95 -13.32 14.68
CA TRP A 420 -7.53 -14.43 15.44
C TRP A 420 -8.37 -15.34 14.54
N ASN A 421 -9.21 -14.76 13.71
CA ASN A 421 -10.03 -15.50 12.75
C ASN A 421 -9.15 -16.27 11.73
N ASP A 422 -8.09 -15.66 11.22
CA ASP A 422 -7.12 -16.34 10.35
C ASP A 422 -6.48 -17.54 11.04
N ILE A 423 -6.07 -17.40 12.32
CA ILE A 423 -5.48 -18.51 13.09
C ILE A 423 -6.47 -19.64 13.22
N GLN A 424 -7.73 -19.36 13.56
CA GLN A 424 -8.77 -20.40 13.62
C GLN A 424 -8.97 -21.07 12.26
N ARG A 425 -8.95 -20.29 11.18
CA ARG A 425 -9.19 -20.79 9.82
C ARG A 425 -8.07 -21.69 9.28
N TYR A 426 -6.82 -21.38 9.60
CA TYR A 426 -5.66 -22.06 8.99
C TYR A 426 -5.00 -23.09 9.90
N PHE A 427 -5.18 -23.02 11.23
CA PHE A 427 -4.46 -23.86 12.19
C PHE A 427 -5.38 -24.66 13.14
N MET A 428 -6.67 -24.36 13.23
CA MET A 428 -7.66 -25.10 14.02
C MET A 428 -8.70 -25.76 13.11
#